data_892539eebfae2f43480d3d7a13561577
#
_entry.id   892539eebfae2f43480d3d7a13561577
#
_cell.length_a   1.000
_cell.length_b   1.000
_cell.length_c   1.000
_cell.angle_alpha   90.00
_cell.angle_beta   90.00
_cell.angle_gamma   90.00
#
_symmetry.space_group_name_H-M   'P 1'
#
loop_
_entity.id
_entity.type
_entity.pdbx_description
1 polymer ?
#
loop_
_entity_poly.entity_id
_entity_poly.type
_entity_poly.pdbx_seq_one_letter_code
_entity_poly.pdbx_strand_id
1 'polypeptide(L)'
;MHVTIYLFFKIYLEENNVILGDVDPNLYESKGFTEITLQDFPIRGKAVFLVIKRRRWRLKLDKKATYRNDFSFVSAGSGFTQELSDFLKYGHQYW
;
A
#
# COMPACT_ATOMS: atom_id res chain seq x y z
N MET A 1 -27.51 27.13 13.10
CA MET A 1 -27.25 25.99 12.19
C MET A 1 -25.78 25.74 12.13
N HIS A 2 -25.35 24.49 12.37
CA HIS A 2 -23.96 24.10 12.28
C HIS A 2 -23.75 23.37 10.97
N VAL A 3 -22.66 23.72 10.25
CA VAL A 3 -22.24 23.03 9.06
C VAL A 3 -20.90 22.37 9.38
N THR A 4 -20.84 21.06 9.28
CA THR A 4 -19.60 20.31 9.47
C THR A 4 -19.10 19.84 8.11
N ILE A 5 -17.86 20.22 7.78
CA ILE A 5 -17.21 19.82 6.55
C ILE A 5 -16.05 18.92 6.90
N TYR A 6 -16.07 17.69 6.37
CA TYR A 6 -14.97 16.74 6.53
C TYR A 6 -14.09 16.80 5.30
N LEU A 7 -12.83 17.19 5.49
CA LEU A 7 -11.83 17.22 4.45
C LEU A 7 -10.82 16.11 4.67
N PHE A 8 -10.39 15.51 3.59
CA PHE A 8 -9.36 14.48 3.61
C PHE A 8 -8.50 14.60 2.35
N PHE A 9 -7.31 13.98 2.41
CA PHE A 9 -6.43 13.87 1.27
C PHE A 9 -6.48 12.45 0.72
N LYS A 10 -6.60 12.31 -0.60
CA LYS A 10 -6.36 11.07 -1.30
C LYS A 10 -5.13 11.22 -2.17
N ILE A 11 -4.15 10.33 -1.97
CA ILE A 11 -2.92 10.30 -2.73
C ILE A 11 -2.93 9.01 -3.54
N TYR A 12 -2.85 9.14 -4.86
CA TYR A 12 -2.89 8.00 -5.78
C TYR A 12 -1.48 7.62 -6.18
N LEU A 13 -1.12 6.37 -5.92
CA LEU A 13 0.19 5.82 -6.21
C LEU A 13 0.03 4.62 -7.13
N GLU A 14 0.95 4.47 -8.07
CA GLU A 14 1.00 3.31 -8.94
C GLU A 14 2.39 2.71 -8.86
N GLU A 15 2.44 1.41 -8.59
CA GLU A 15 3.71 0.69 -8.49
C GLU A 15 4.38 0.59 -9.85
N ASN A 16 5.69 0.87 -9.89
CA ASN A 16 6.50 0.73 -11.09
C ASN A 16 6.62 -0.74 -11.50
N ASN A 17 6.84 -0.97 -12.78
CA ASN A 17 7.06 -2.31 -13.31
C ASN A 17 8.48 -2.79 -13.03
N VAL A 18 8.82 -2.94 -11.75
CA VAL A 18 10.13 -3.38 -11.28
C VAL A 18 9.95 -4.42 -10.18
N ILE A 19 10.50 -5.61 -10.38
CA ILE A 19 10.52 -6.67 -9.37
C ILE A 19 11.71 -6.42 -8.45
N LEU A 20 11.45 -6.31 -7.13
CA LEU A 20 12.44 -5.94 -6.13
C LEU A 20 13.06 -7.13 -5.39
N GLY A 21 12.58 -8.34 -5.56
CA GLY A 21 13.07 -9.51 -4.83
C GLY A 21 14.24 -10.21 -5.51
N ASP A 22 14.75 -11.27 -4.87
CA ASP A 22 15.83 -12.13 -5.37
C ASP A 22 15.33 -13.15 -6.40
N VAL A 23 14.49 -12.69 -7.32
CA VAL A 23 13.98 -13.52 -8.41
C VAL A 23 14.41 -12.95 -9.74
N ASP A 24 14.55 -13.83 -10.74
CA ASP A 24 14.87 -13.40 -12.09
C ASP A 24 13.64 -12.77 -12.74
N PRO A 25 13.63 -11.44 -13.00
CA PRO A 25 12.47 -10.77 -13.57
C PRO A 25 12.12 -11.27 -14.99
N ASN A 26 13.05 -11.88 -15.70
CA ASN A 26 12.80 -12.42 -17.03
C ASN A 26 11.88 -13.65 -17.01
N LEU A 27 11.74 -14.30 -15.87
CA LEU A 27 10.86 -15.47 -15.70
C LEU A 27 9.40 -15.08 -15.45
N TYR A 28 9.13 -13.80 -15.20
CA TYR A 28 7.82 -13.29 -14.82
C TYR A 28 7.24 -12.37 -15.89
N GLU A 29 5.93 -12.34 -15.94
CA GLU A 29 5.19 -11.39 -16.77
C GLU A 29 4.16 -10.65 -15.92
N SER A 30 3.78 -9.45 -16.34
CA SER A 30 2.78 -8.65 -15.63
C SER A 30 1.42 -9.34 -15.68
N LYS A 31 0.75 -9.40 -14.51
CA LYS A 31 -0.61 -9.95 -14.37
C LYS A 31 -1.66 -8.85 -14.15
N GLY A 32 -1.23 -7.60 -14.05
CA GLY A 32 -2.11 -6.46 -13.77
C GLY A 32 -1.93 -5.93 -12.37
N PHE A 33 -2.97 -5.28 -11.85
CA PHE A 33 -2.92 -4.54 -10.59
C PHE A 33 -3.94 -5.06 -9.59
N THR A 34 -3.62 -4.88 -8.32
CA THR A 34 -4.58 -4.93 -7.22
C THR A 34 -4.57 -3.57 -6.55
N GLU A 35 -5.73 -2.95 -6.40
CA GLU A 35 -5.83 -1.67 -5.72
C GLU A 35 -6.09 -1.88 -4.24
N ILE A 36 -5.31 -1.19 -3.40
CA ILE A 36 -5.51 -1.14 -1.96
C ILE A 36 -5.61 0.31 -1.52
N THR A 37 -6.35 0.54 -0.44
CA THR A 37 -6.44 1.85 0.21
C THR A 37 -5.95 1.72 1.63
N LEU A 38 -4.96 2.54 2.00
CA LEU A 38 -4.39 2.58 3.33
C LEU A 38 -4.59 3.96 3.93
N GLN A 39 -4.92 4.00 5.22
CA GLN A 39 -4.93 5.23 5.98
C GLN A 39 -3.56 5.46 6.60
N ASP A 40 -3.04 6.66 6.45
CA ASP A 40 -1.78 7.10 7.01
C ASP A 40 -2.03 8.18 8.08
N PHE A 41 -0.96 8.68 8.68
CA PHE A 41 -1.06 9.76 9.66
C PHE A 41 -1.77 10.97 9.06
N PRO A 42 -2.62 11.65 9.85
CA PRO A 42 -3.30 12.84 9.35
C PRO A 42 -2.30 13.98 9.10
N ILE A 43 -2.64 14.81 8.13
CA ILE A 43 -1.90 16.03 7.82
C ILE A 43 -2.80 17.21 8.22
N ARG A 44 -2.32 18.01 9.15
CA ARG A 44 -3.04 19.21 9.65
C ARG A 44 -4.48 18.88 10.06
N GLY A 45 -4.66 17.78 10.80
CA GLY A 45 -5.96 17.34 11.27
C GLY A 45 -6.88 16.73 10.22
N LYS A 46 -6.40 16.54 8.99
CA LYS A 46 -7.18 15.92 7.91
C LYS A 46 -6.69 14.51 7.66
N ALA A 47 -7.63 13.58 7.53
CA ALA A 47 -7.30 12.20 7.21
C ALA A 47 -6.55 12.09 5.89
N VAL A 48 -5.60 11.15 5.81
CA VAL A 48 -4.82 10.87 4.62
C VAL A 48 -5.05 9.44 4.21
N PHE A 49 -5.44 9.24 2.95
CA PHE A 49 -5.62 7.92 2.36
C PHE A 49 -4.68 7.75 1.18
N LEU A 50 -3.94 6.64 1.18
CA LEU A 50 -3.09 6.23 0.08
C LEU A 50 -3.86 5.21 -0.74
N VAL A 51 -4.17 5.53 -1.98
CA VAL A 51 -4.80 4.61 -2.92
C VAL A 51 -3.69 4.07 -3.82
N ILE A 52 -3.34 2.81 -3.64
CA ILE A 52 -2.16 2.22 -4.24
C ILE A 52 -2.56 1.14 -5.22
N LYS A 53 -2.18 1.32 -6.48
CA LYS A 53 -2.24 0.25 -7.47
C LYS A 53 -0.99 -0.59 -7.35
N ARG A 54 -1.13 -1.75 -6.71
CA ARG A 54 -0.05 -2.72 -6.55
C ARG A 54 0.03 -3.63 -7.75
N ARG A 55 1.22 -3.73 -8.31
CA ARG A 55 1.45 -4.58 -9.48
C ARG A 55 1.60 -6.03 -9.06
N ARG A 56 1.10 -6.92 -9.92
CA ARG A 56 1.19 -8.37 -9.75
C ARG A 56 1.89 -8.96 -10.95
N TRP A 57 2.69 -9.99 -10.71
CA TRP A 57 3.37 -10.76 -11.74
C TRP A 57 3.04 -12.23 -11.60
N ARG A 58 3.25 -12.98 -12.67
CA ARG A 58 3.12 -14.43 -12.67
C ARG A 58 4.29 -15.05 -13.43
N LEU A 59 4.65 -16.28 -13.08
CA LEU A 59 5.63 -17.05 -13.83
C LEU A 59 5.11 -17.32 -15.25
N LYS A 60 5.96 -17.12 -16.24
CA LYS A 60 5.61 -17.41 -17.64
C LYS A 60 5.34 -18.89 -17.86
N LEU A 61 6.10 -19.77 -17.19
CA LEU A 61 6.00 -21.22 -17.32
C LEU A 61 4.94 -21.85 -16.42
N ASP A 62 4.51 -21.15 -15.37
CA ASP A 62 3.46 -21.60 -14.46
C ASP A 62 2.57 -20.42 -14.10
N LYS A 63 1.50 -20.25 -14.82
CA LYS A 63 0.59 -19.11 -14.69
C LYS A 63 -0.16 -19.05 -13.36
N LYS A 64 -0.11 -20.10 -12.55
CA LYS A 64 -0.69 -20.13 -11.22
C LYS A 64 0.24 -19.56 -10.16
N ALA A 65 1.54 -19.55 -10.41
CA ALA A 65 2.52 -18.97 -9.50
C ALA A 65 2.58 -17.47 -9.69
N THR A 66 2.28 -16.74 -8.62
CA THR A 66 2.22 -15.26 -8.63
C THR A 66 3.27 -14.66 -7.71
N TYR A 67 3.66 -13.43 -8.00
CA TYR A 67 4.62 -12.67 -7.22
C TYR A 67 4.13 -11.24 -7.03
N ARG A 68 4.36 -10.71 -5.84
CA ARG A 68 4.18 -9.29 -5.50
C ARG A 68 5.38 -8.80 -4.71
N ASN A 69 5.77 -7.55 -4.93
CA ASN A 69 6.77 -6.92 -4.08
C ASN A 69 6.19 -6.68 -2.68
N ASP A 70 7.03 -6.85 -1.67
CA ASP A 70 6.69 -6.51 -0.30
C ASP A 70 7.14 -5.09 0.01
N PHE A 71 6.27 -4.32 0.62
CA PHE A 71 6.58 -2.97 1.07
C PHE A 71 6.40 -2.87 2.58
N SER A 72 7.43 -2.38 3.27
CA SER A 72 7.43 -2.27 4.72
C SER A 72 6.36 -1.33 5.27
N PHE A 73 5.91 -0.36 4.47
CA PHE A 73 4.88 0.58 4.89
C PHE A 73 3.45 0.00 4.83
N VAL A 74 3.28 -1.18 4.23
CA VAL A 74 1.98 -1.84 4.12
C VAL A 74 1.79 -2.75 5.32
N SER A 75 0.84 -2.39 6.20
CA SER A 75 0.49 -3.23 7.33
C SER A 75 -0.47 -4.34 6.89
N ALA A 76 -0.10 -5.59 7.16
CA ALA A 76 -0.91 -6.74 6.77
C ALA A 76 -2.26 -6.73 7.50
N GLY A 77 -3.35 -6.72 6.71
CA GLY A 77 -4.71 -6.93 7.20
C GLY A 77 -5.34 -5.79 8.00
N SER A 78 -4.67 -4.64 8.17
CA SER A 78 -5.20 -3.57 9.02
C SER A 78 -5.87 -2.43 8.26
N GLY A 79 -5.56 -2.21 6.98
CA GLY A 79 -6.01 -1.04 6.24
C GLY A 79 -5.29 0.26 6.61
N PHE A 80 -4.23 0.19 7.44
CA PHE A 80 -3.37 1.30 7.82
C PHE A 80 -1.98 1.11 7.27
N THR A 81 -1.20 2.20 7.13
CA THR A 81 0.23 2.07 6.92
C THR A 81 0.87 1.41 8.15
N GLN A 82 2.03 0.78 7.94
CA GLN A 82 2.71 0.08 9.05
C GLN A 82 3.03 1.03 10.20
N GLU A 83 3.50 2.24 9.89
CA GLU A 83 3.83 3.23 10.91
C GLU A 83 2.60 3.66 11.71
N LEU A 84 1.47 3.93 11.04
CA LEU A 84 0.23 4.29 11.74
C LEU A 84 -0.29 3.11 12.55
N SER A 85 -0.25 1.90 12.02
CA SER A 85 -0.66 0.69 12.74
C SER A 85 0.17 0.50 14.01
N ASP A 86 1.49 0.67 13.92
CA ASP A 86 2.38 0.54 15.07
C ASP A 86 2.13 1.64 16.10
N PHE A 87 1.91 2.87 15.65
CA PHE A 87 1.55 3.98 16.54
C PHE A 87 0.27 3.67 17.32
N LEU A 88 -0.76 3.17 16.66
CA LEU A 88 -2.03 2.85 17.30
C LEU A 88 -1.90 1.71 18.30
N LYS A 89 -0.98 0.75 18.08
CA LYS A 89 -0.73 -0.36 18.99
C LYS A 89 0.15 0.02 20.18
N TYR A 90 1.20 0.78 19.92
CA TYR A 90 2.26 1.03 20.92
C TYR A 90 2.27 2.47 21.43
N GLY A 91 1.34 3.28 20.98
CA GLY A 91 1.22 4.66 21.41
C GLY A 91 2.32 5.55 20.86
N HIS A 92 2.91 6.39 21.72
CA HIS A 92 3.83 7.45 21.31
C HIS A 92 5.31 7.02 21.26
N GLN A 93 5.59 5.76 20.97
CA GLN A 93 6.96 5.26 20.86
C GLN A 93 7.81 5.96 19.79
N TYR A 94 7.15 6.57 18.82
CA TYR A 94 7.80 7.16 17.66
C TYR A 94 8.02 8.67 17.79
N TRP A 95 7.74 9.23 18.94
CA TRP A 95 7.94 10.65 19.22
C TRP A 95 9.31 10.95 19.81
#